data_57bcf7bfd437ee9c56a54a02d92d3775
#
_entry.id   57bcf7bfd437ee9c56a54a02d92d3775
#
_cell.length_a   1.000
_cell.length_b   1.000
_cell.length_c   1.000
_cell.angle_alpha   90.00
_cell.angle_beta   90.00
_cell.angle_gamma   90.00
#
_symmetry.space_group_name_H-M   'P 1'
#
loop_
_entity.id
_entity.type
_entity.pdbx_description
1 polymer ?
#
loop_
_entity_poly.entity_id
_entity_poly.type
_entity_poly.pdbx_seq_one_letter_code
_entity_poly.pdbx_strand_id
1 'polypeptide(L)'
;MIIQHLRIARPVTDLTQSSQNYCHGLGLQEIGEFTDHQGFSGVMLGAEGVGWHLEFTLCHTHPVRPSPTDEDLLVLYIPQRPDWLARCAGMDEAGFMRVPALNPYWDQRGVTFSDRDGYRVVIQHAAWQPAH
;
A
#
# COMPACT_ATOMS: atom_id res chain seq x y z
N MET A 1 -20.01 -14.60 5.02
CA MET A 1 -18.64 -14.94 4.60
C MET A 1 -17.74 -14.96 5.83
N ILE A 2 -16.84 -15.93 5.92
CA ILE A 2 -16.02 -16.17 7.12
C ILE A 2 -14.53 -15.87 6.91
N ILE A 3 -14.22 -14.91 6.06
CA ILE A 3 -12.83 -14.48 5.86
C ILE A 3 -12.41 -13.67 7.09
N GLN A 4 -11.42 -14.20 7.82
CA GLN A 4 -10.91 -13.54 9.02
C GLN A 4 -9.93 -12.43 8.68
N HIS A 5 -9.12 -12.60 7.64
CA HIS A 5 -8.01 -11.71 7.38
C HIS A 5 -7.64 -11.74 5.91
N LEU A 6 -7.14 -10.61 5.40
CA LEU A 6 -6.68 -10.48 4.01
C LEU A 6 -5.19 -10.13 4.00
N ARG A 7 -4.41 -10.90 3.27
CA ARG A 7 -3.01 -10.54 2.96
C ARG A 7 -2.93 -10.18 1.49
N ILE A 8 -2.25 -9.08 1.20
CA ILE A 8 -1.90 -8.69 -0.17
C ILE A 8 -0.40 -8.84 -0.29
N ALA A 9 0.06 -9.79 -1.11
CA ALA A 9 1.48 -10.10 -1.30
C ALA A 9 1.96 -9.56 -2.64
N ARG A 10 3.12 -8.91 -2.65
CA ARG A 10 3.67 -8.26 -3.84
C ARG A 10 5.17 -8.39 -3.91
N PRO A 11 5.73 -8.64 -5.12
CA PRO A 11 7.18 -8.53 -5.31
C PRO A 11 7.58 -7.05 -5.30
N VAL A 12 8.73 -6.75 -4.72
CA VAL A 12 9.31 -5.41 -4.72
C VAL A 12 10.78 -5.49 -5.09
N THR A 13 11.39 -4.36 -5.45
CA THR A 13 12.81 -4.31 -5.81
C THR A 13 13.73 -4.09 -4.62
N ASP A 14 13.22 -3.53 -3.53
CA ASP A 14 14.00 -3.23 -2.34
C ASP A 14 13.10 -3.35 -1.10
N LEU A 15 13.28 -4.43 -0.33
CA LEU A 15 12.43 -4.71 0.84
C LEU A 15 12.53 -3.62 1.89
N THR A 16 13.74 -3.20 2.22
CA THR A 16 13.98 -2.20 3.29
C THR A 16 13.34 -0.86 2.92
N GLN A 17 13.58 -0.41 1.70
CA GLN A 17 13.06 0.88 1.26
C GLN A 17 11.54 0.85 1.15
N SER A 18 10.97 -0.21 0.58
CA SER A 18 9.52 -0.35 0.46
C SER A 18 8.86 -0.42 1.84
N SER A 19 9.45 -1.16 2.78
CA SER A 19 8.95 -1.21 4.14
C SER A 19 8.94 0.17 4.78
N GLN A 20 10.04 0.92 4.69
CA GLN A 20 10.12 2.27 5.24
C GLN A 20 9.10 3.21 4.63
N ASN A 21 8.94 3.17 3.31
CA ASN A 21 7.98 4.03 2.61
C ASN A 21 6.55 3.78 3.10
N TYR A 22 6.14 2.51 3.17
CA TYR A 22 4.77 2.16 3.54
C TYR A 22 4.52 2.32 5.04
N CYS A 23 5.50 2.02 5.89
CA CYS A 23 5.35 2.26 7.33
C CYS A 23 5.18 3.75 7.62
N HIS A 24 6.03 4.59 7.04
CA HIS A 24 5.93 6.03 7.24
C HIS A 24 4.68 6.60 6.58
N GLY A 25 4.44 6.23 5.31
CA GLY A 25 3.34 6.81 4.51
C GLY A 25 1.96 6.43 5.01
N LEU A 26 1.75 5.16 5.35
CA LEU A 26 0.44 4.65 5.77
C LEU A 26 0.30 4.47 7.28
N GLY A 27 1.35 4.71 8.04
CA GLY A 27 1.31 4.49 9.48
C GLY A 27 1.29 3.01 9.85
N LEU A 28 1.83 2.15 8.99
CA LEU A 28 1.91 0.73 9.27
C LEU A 28 3.14 0.39 10.08
N GLN A 29 3.16 -0.82 10.64
CA GLN A 29 4.29 -1.36 11.39
C GLN A 29 4.71 -2.68 10.78
N GLU A 30 6.01 -3.00 10.90
CA GLU A 30 6.45 -4.34 10.56
C GLU A 30 5.91 -5.31 11.60
N ILE A 31 5.14 -6.30 11.13
CA ILE A 31 4.51 -7.31 12.00
C ILE A 31 5.13 -8.69 11.83
N GLY A 32 6.05 -8.85 10.89
CA GLY A 32 6.76 -10.10 10.65
C GLY A 32 7.78 -9.93 9.54
N GLU A 33 8.76 -10.83 9.53
CA GLU A 33 9.76 -10.87 8.48
C GLU A 33 10.32 -12.30 8.35
N PHE A 34 10.92 -12.59 7.21
CA PHE A 34 11.67 -13.82 7.00
C PHE A 34 12.79 -13.55 5.99
N THR A 35 13.87 -14.32 6.11
CA THR A 35 15.04 -14.17 5.26
C THR A 35 15.47 -15.54 4.73
N ASP A 36 15.66 -15.61 3.41
CA ASP A 36 16.14 -16.81 2.72
C ASP A 36 15.35 -18.08 3.06
N HIS A 37 14.04 -17.95 3.21
CA HIS A 37 13.18 -19.10 3.43
C HIS A 37 12.76 -19.66 2.06
N GLN A 38 13.30 -20.80 1.69
CA GLN A 38 13.03 -21.44 0.39
C GLN A 38 13.23 -20.49 -0.81
N GLY A 39 14.27 -19.67 -0.73
CA GLY A 39 14.63 -18.72 -1.77
C GLY A 39 13.92 -17.37 -1.70
N PHE A 40 13.08 -17.16 -0.68
CA PHE A 40 12.36 -15.91 -0.52
C PHE A 40 12.78 -15.17 0.74
N SER A 41 12.81 -13.84 0.64
CA SER A 41 12.81 -12.94 1.80
C SER A 41 11.57 -12.07 1.73
N GLY A 42 11.08 -11.65 2.88
CA GLY A 42 9.86 -10.84 2.91
C GLY A 42 9.69 -10.08 4.20
N VAL A 43 8.80 -9.11 4.15
CA VAL A 43 8.39 -8.29 5.29
C VAL A 43 6.89 -8.13 5.26
N MET A 44 6.26 -8.21 6.41
CA MET A 44 4.81 -8.02 6.56
C MET A 44 4.55 -6.73 7.31
N LEU A 45 3.64 -5.93 6.78
CA LEU A 45 3.28 -4.62 7.32
C LEU A 45 1.80 -4.59 7.65
N GLY A 46 1.47 -4.17 8.86
CA GLY A 46 0.08 -4.10 9.27
C GLY A 46 -0.13 -3.08 10.36
N ALA A 47 -1.35 -3.04 10.89
CA ALA A 47 -1.71 -2.17 12.00
C ALA A 47 -2.69 -2.90 12.90
N GLU A 48 -2.67 -2.55 14.18
CA GLU A 48 -3.61 -3.11 15.14
C GLU A 48 -5.04 -2.73 14.77
N GLY A 49 -5.94 -3.70 14.86
CA GLY A 49 -7.35 -3.48 14.62
C GLY A 49 -7.80 -3.49 13.18
N VAL A 50 -6.90 -3.68 12.21
CA VAL A 50 -7.30 -3.82 10.81
C VAL A 50 -7.27 -5.29 10.39
N GLY A 51 -8.21 -5.68 9.53
CA GLY A 51 -8.35 -7.04 9.05
C GLY A 51 -7.54 -7.37 7.81
N TRP A 52 -6.47 -6.64 7.56
CA TRP A 52 -5.62 -6.83 6.38
C TRP A 52 -4.17 -6.46 6.69
N HIS A 53 -3.24 -7.01 5.92
CA HIS A 53 -1.86 -6.54 5.93
C HIS A 53 -1.23 -6.72 4.55
N LEU A 54 -0.09 -6.05 4.36
CA LEU A 54 0.71 -6.17 3.14
C LEU A 54 1.90 -7.07 3.40
N GLU A 55 2.32 -7.83 2.38
CA GLU A 55 3.56 -8.56 2.39
C GLU A 55 4.37 -8.18 1.16
N PHE A 56 5.61 -7.74 1.36
CA PHE A 56 6.55 -7.50 0.27
C PHE A 56 7.58 -8.60 0.23
N THR A 57 7.90 -9.07 -0.98
CA THR A 57 8.76 -10.24 -1.16
C THR A 57 9.85 -9.99 -2.19
N LEU A 58 10.95 -10.71 -2.01
CA LEU A 58 12.02 -10.89 -3.00
C LEU A 58 12.29 -12.38 -3.12
N CYS A 59 12.28 -12.88 -4.35
CA CYS A 59 12.71 -14.26 -4.63
C CYS A 59 14.13 -14.21 -5.16
N HIS A 60 15.08 -14.79 -4.40
CA HIS A 60 16.50 -14.74 -4.75
C HIS A 60 16.86 -15.72 -5.87
N THR A 61 16.13 -16.82 -5.97
CA THR A 61 16.40 -17.88 -6.96
C THR A 61 15.68 -17.66 -8.27
N HIS A 62 14.59 -16.88 -8.25
CA HIS A 62 13.79 -16.58 -9.43
C HIS A 62 13.22 -15.16 -9.28
N PRO A 63 14.04 -14.13 -9.52
CA PRO A 63 13.57 -12.75 -9.33
C PRO A 63 12.31 -12.44 -10.14
N VAL A 64 11.33 -11.85 -9.47
CA VAL A 64 10.06 -11.47 -10.07
C VAL A 64 10.00 -9.94 -10.11
N ARG A 65 9.89 -9.40 -11.33
CA ARG A 65 9.82 -7.94 -11.50
C ARG A 65 8.43 -7.44 -11.16
N PRO A 66 8.30 -6.35 -10.38
CA PRO A 66 7.01 -5.67 -10.22
C PRO A 66 6.44 -5.28 -11.59
N SER A 67 5.15 -5.52 -11.78
CA SER A 67 4.47 -5.25 -13.05
C SER A 67 3.04 -4.75 -12.84
N PRO A 68 2.83 -3.71 -12.00
CA PRO A 68 1.50 -3.17 -11.79
C PRO A 68 1.04 -2.37 -13.02
N THR A 69 -0.27 -2.31 -13.19
CA THR A 69 -0.88 -1.37 -14.12
C THR A 69 -1.36 -0.13 -13.37
N ASP A 70 -1.74 0.92 -14.12
CA ASP A 70 -2.27 2.14 -13.51
C ASP A 70 -3.65 1.94 -12.85
N GLU A 71 -4.29 0.78 -13.07
CA GLU A 71 -5.57 0.43 -12.44
C GLU A 71 -5.41 -0.60 -11.31
N ASP A 72 -4.21 -1.02 -10.97
CA ASP A 72 -3.97 -1.84 -9.79
C ASP A 72 -3.83 -0.91 -8.57
N LEU A 73 -4.91 -0.76 -7.81
CA LEU A 73 -5.02 0.26 -6.79
C LEU A 73 -5.26 -0.35 -5.42
N LEU A 74 -4.58 0.17 -4.40
CA LEU A 74 -5.03 0.08 -3.01
C LEU A 74 -5.79 1.37 -2.73
N VAL A 75 -7.07 1.26 -2.39
CA VAL A 75 -7.88 2.43 -2.08
C VAL A 75 -8.20 2.41 -0.59
N LEU A 76 -7.74 3.45 0.12
CA LEU A 76 -7.94 3.58 1.54
C LEU A 76 -8.87 4.76 1.80
N TYR A 77 -9.94 4.53 2.56
CA TYR A 77 -10.97 5.52 2.83
C TYR A 77 -10.71 6.17 4.17
N ILE A 78 -10.59 7.51 4.17
CA ILE A 78 -10.40 8.30 5.38
C ILE A 78 -11.48 9.39 5.40
N PRO A 79 -12.54 9.23 6.21
CA PRO A 79 -13.68 10.14 6.15
C PRO A 79 -13.43 11.51 6.79
N GLN A 80 -12.52 11.61 7.77
CA GLN A 80 -12.27 12.86 8.47
C GLN A 80 -11.19 13.67 7.76
N ARG A 81 -11.52 14.94 7.42
CA ARG A 81 -10.61 15.79 6.64
C ARG A 81 -9.23 15.98 7.28
N PRO A 82 -9.11 16.27 8.59
CA PRO A 82 -7.78 16.44 9.20
C PRO A 82 -6.92 15.18 9.08
N ASP A 83 -7.54 14.01 9.24
CA ASP A 83 -6.84 12.72 9.14
C ASP A 83 -6.41 12.46 7.69
N TRP A 84 -7.27 12.77 6.73
CA TRP A 84 -6.97 12.62 5.32
C TRP A 84 -5.81 13.53 4.89
N LEU A 85 -5.85 14.81 5.31
CA LEU A 85 -4.75 15.75 5.02
C LEU A 85 -3.43 15.29 5.63
N ALA A 86 -3.47 14.80 6.88
CA ALA A 86 -2.27 14.31 7.55
C ALA A 86 -1.71 13.07 6.87
N ARG A 87 -2.58 12.18 6.40
CA ARG A 87 -2.13 10.97 5.71
C ARG A 87 -1.52 11.30 4.35
N CYS A 88 -2.12 12.21 3.60
CA CYS A 88 -1.54 12.65 2.33
C CYS A 88 -0.16 13.30 2.55
N ALA A 89 -0.03 14.14 3.57
CA ALA A 89 1.26 14.74 3.92
C ALA A 89 2.29 13.67 4.29
N GLY A 90 1.87 12.65 5.04
CA GLY A 90 2.72 11.52 5.39
C GLY A 90 3.21 10.74 4.17
N MET A 91 2.34 10.56 3.19
CA MET A 91 2.71 9.92 1.93
C MET A 91 3.76 10.74 1.16
N ASP A 92 3.58 12.06 1.08
CA ASP A 92 4.57 12.94 0.47
C ASP A 92 5.92 12.84 1.17
N GLU A 93 5.93 12.90 2.50
CA GLU A 93 7.15 12.82 3.30
C GLU A 93 7.83 11.46 3.17
N ALA A 94 7.06 10.41 3.01
CA ALA A 94 7.59 9.05 2.86
C ALA A 94 8.22 8.80 1.49
N GLY A 95 8.06 9.73 0.54
CA GLY A 95 8.66 9.60 -0.77
C GLY A 95 7.74 9.06 -1.85
N PHE A 96 6.45 8.91 -1.57
CA PHE A 96 5.50 8.59 -2.63
C PHE A 96 5.31 9.79 -3.54
N MET A 97 5.06 9.52 -4.81
CA MET A 97 4.86 10.57 -5.80
C MET A 97 3.38 10.70 -6.11
N ARG A 98 2.85 11.93 -6.03
CA ARG A 98 1.47 12.19 -6.47
C ARG A 98 1.40 12.08 -7.97
N VAL A 99 0.41 11.34 -8.46
CA VAL A 99 0.18 11.13 -9.90
C VAL A 99 -1.30 11.37 -10.21
N PRO A 100 -1.64 11.79 -11.44
CA PRO A 100 -3.03 11.81 -11.88
C PRO A 100 -3.57 10.38 -11.91
N ALA A 101 -4.80 10.17 -11.46
CA ALA A 101 -5.43 8.88 -11.58
C ALA A 101 -5.74 8.56 -13.03
N LEU A 102 -5.62 7.30 -13.43
CA LEU A 102 -6.07 6.89 -14.77
C LEU A 102 -7.59 7.03 -14.87
N ASN A 103 -8.31 6.58 -13.84
CA ASN A 103 -9.75 6.80 -13.71
C ASN A 103 -9.97 8.12 -12.96
N PRO A 104 -10.49 9.17 -13.64
CA PRO A 104 -10.64 10.49 -13.00
C PRO A 104 -11.58 10.49 -11.79
N TYR A 105 -12.36 9.45 -11.60
CA TYR A 105 -13.18 9.28 -10.41
C TYR A 105 -12.34 9.46 -9.12
N TRP A 106 -11.12 8.91 -9.10
CA TRP A 106 -10.27 8.96 -7.92
C TRP A 106 -9.63 10.34 -7.67
N ASP A 107 -9.67 11.24 -8.66
CA ASP A 107 -9.18 12.61 -8.48
C ASP A 107 -10.23 13.53 -7.85
N GLN A 108 -11.49 13.12 -7.80
CA GLN A 108 -12.57 13.96 -7.31
C GLN A 108 -12.50 14.18 -5.80
N ARG A 109 -12.21 13.13 -5.03
CA ARG A 109 -12.14 13.17 -3.57
C ARG A 109 -10.90 12.50 -3.02
N GLY A 110 -9.92 12.21 -3.86
CA GLY A 110 -8.75 11.49 -3.45
C GLY A 110 -7.48 12.00 -4.09
N VAL A 111 -6.37 11.49 -3.60
CA VAL A 111 -5.05 11.68 -4.17
C VAL A 111 -4.47 10.31 -4.46
N THR A 112 -3.95 10.14 -5.66
CA THR A 112 -3.29 8.90 -6.07
C THR A 112 -1.78 9.08 -5.93
N PHE A 113 -1.16 8.12 -5.27
CA PHE A 113 0.28 8.09 -5.04
C PHE A 113 0.88 6.87 -5.71
N SER A 114 2.06 7.04 -6.31
CA SER A 114 2.85 5.96 -6.87
C SER A 114 4.04 5.69 -5.98
N ASP A 115 4.33 4.41 -5.71
CA ASP A 115 5.53 4.04 -4.98
C ASP A 115 6.72 3.87 -5.95
N ARG A 116 7.87 3.50 -5.40
CA ARG A 116 9.12 3.35 -6.16
C ARG A 116 9.06 2.24 -7.24
N ASP A 117 8.14 1.29 -7.10
CA ASP A 117 7.97 0.17 -8.02
C ASP A 117 6.78 0.34 -8.96
N GLY A 118 6.07 1.47 -8.86
CA GLY A 118 4.92 1.78 -9.71
C GLY A 118 3.58 1.31 -9.16
N TYR A 119 3.54 0.69 -7.97
CA TYR A 119 2.28 0.37 -7.33
C TYR A 119 1.60 1.65 -6.84
N ARG A 120 0.27 1.68 -6.97
CA ARG A 120 -0.51 2.88 -6.66
C ARG A 120 -1.37 2.71 -5.43
N VAL A 121 -1.45 3.79 -4.65
CA VAL A 121 -2.30 3.90 -3.47
C VAL A 121 -3.15 5.14 -3.62
N VAL A 122 -4.47 5.00 -3.47
CA VAL A 122 -5.41 6.13 -3.44
C VAL A 122 -5.78 6.39 -1.99
N ILE A 123 -5.57 7.63 -1.54
CA ILE A 123 -6.06 8.09 -0.24
C ILE A 123 -7.34 8.87 -0.50
N GLN A 124 -8.48 8.23 -0.24
CA GLN A 124 -9.80 8.74 -0.59
C GLN A 124 -10.43 9.43 0.60
N HIS A 125 -10.82 10.69 0.41
CA HIS A 125 -11.50 11.48 1.45
C HIS A 125 -12.99 11.19 1.41
N ALA A 126 -13.36 10.05 1.97
CA ALA A 126 -14.76 9.61 2.03
C ALA A 126 -14.89 8.46 3.01
N ALA A 127 -16.10 8.27 3.53
CA ALA A 127 -16.50 6.99 4.10
C ALA A 127 -16.93 6.07 2.96
N TRP A 128 -16.68 4.78 3.10
CA TRP A 128 -17.21 3.84 2.12
C TRP A 128 -18.59 3.39 2.53
N GLN A 129 -19.51 3.39 1.57
CA GLN A 129 -20.87 2.89 1.76
C GLN A 129 -21.28 2.08 0.54
N PRO A 130 -22.04 0.99 0.74
CA PRO A 130 -22.55 0.24 -0.41
C PRO A 130 -23.41 1.13 -1.30
N ALA A 131 -23.33 0.89 -2.62
CA ALA A 131 -24.23 1.52 -3.58
C ALA A 131 -25.66 1.00 -3.39
N HIS A 132 -26.63 1.84 -3.67
CA HIS A 132 -28.06 1.51 -3.55
C HIS A 132 -28.74 1.51 -4.89
#